data_ce34679072e29d98a77ce1e399e2f55b
#
_entry.id   ce34679072e29d98a77ce1e399e2f55b
#
_cell.length_a   1.000
_cell.length_b   1.000
_cell.length_c   1.000
_cell.angle_alpha   90.00
_cell.angle_beta   90.00
_cell.angle_gamma   90.00
#
_symmetry.space_group_name_H-M   'P 1'
#
loop_
_entity.id
_entity.type
_entity.pdbx_description
1 polymer ?
#
loop_
_entity_poly.entity_id
_entity_poly.type
_entity_poly.pdbx_seq_one_letter_code
_entity_poly.pdbx_strand_id
1 'polypeptide(L)'
;MEKIFDEKEWAEKIRDPLWYMEVPLVMKKMAKIRTVNEKEKERTYSFFEKQLLLGNVSLGEKGKDFDAERKEIDTIVIHHTHGDSEMTKERLSAMELLRLYAPFFANPTYEGDKEIKGQPIFSGHFRQGKQVFYPYHWIIRKDGTAEQLLFDNEIGWHAGNWEVNCRSVAIVFDNNYENSVPSKIELDAVVKLIKEKYSNILKDRIFGHREINVKTTCPSNLFLSEEGKNGWKEGLLNLL
;
A
#
# COMPACT_ATOMS: atom_id res chain seq x y z
N MET A 1 -11.01 19.07 23.77
CA MET A 1 -10.85 17.81 23.04
C MET A 1 -9.46 17.28 23.30
N GLU A 2 -9.36 16.02 23.71
CA GLU A 2 -8.07 15.37 23.90
C GLU A 2 -7.35 15.28 22.54
N LYS A 3 -6.11 15.76 22.48
CA LYS A 3 -5.28 15.73 21.28
C LYS A 3 -4.86 14.28 21.05
N ILE A 4 -5.25 13.69 19.94
CA ILE A 4 -4.97 12.28 19.64
C ILE A 4 -3.50 12.08 19.26
N PHE A 5 -2.91 13.08 18.59
CA PHE A 5 -1.53 13.07 18.13
C PHE A 5 -0.82 14.37 18.51
N ASP A 6 0.29 14.27 19.25
CA ASP A 6 1.15 15.39 19.60
C ASP A 6 2.52 15.27 18.91
N GLU A 7 2.80 16.19 17.96
CA GLU A 7 4.03 16.17 17.16
C GLU A 7 5.30 16.32 18.01
N LYS A 8 5.24 17.08 19.13
CA LYS A 8 6.43 17.26 20.00
C LYS A 8 6.75 15.96 20.73
N GLU A 9 5.73 15.32 21.30
CA GLU A 9 5.86 14.03 21.95
C GLU A 9 6.36 12.95 20.97
N TRP A 10 5.76 12.90 19.76
CA TRP A 10 6.15 11.93 18.75
C TRP A 10 7.53 12.19 18.14
N ALA A 11 8.01 13.44 18.09
CA ALA A 11 9.36 13.75 17.63
C ALA A 11 10.46 13.16 18.57
N GLU A 12 10.12 12.92 19.84
CA GLU A 12 10.99 12.21 20.78
C GLU A 12 10.81 10.68 20.67
N LYS A 13 9.54 10.22 20.64
CA LYS A 13 9.22 8.79 20.56
C LYS A 13 9.78 8.08 19.33
N ILE A 14 9.70 8.68 18.14
CA ILE A 14 10.18 8.06 16.90
C ILE A 14 11.69 7.77 16.86
N ARG A 15 12.44 8.25 17.81
CA ARG A 15 13.86 7.93 17.99
C ARG A 15 14.09 6.63 18.75
N ASP A 16 13.08 6.14 19.47
CA ASP A 16 13.11 4.83 20.12
C ASP A 16 12.91 3.73 19.06
N PRO A 17 13.71 2.66 19.05
CA PRO A 17 13.53 1.55 18.09
C PRO A 17 12.15 0.89 18.15
N LEU A 18 11.43 1.00 19.27
CA LEU A 18 10.12 0.39 19.48
C LEU A 18 8.94 1.40 19.40
N TRP A 19 9.17 2.60 18.90
CA TRP A 19 8.16 3.65 18.75
C TRP A 19 6.85 3.18 18.13
N TYR A 20 6.93 2.22 17.23
CA TYR A 20 5.81 1.70 16.48
C TYR A 20 4.81 0.91 17.32
N MET A 21 5.20 0.46 18.52
CA MET A 21 4.31 -0.31 19.42
C MET A 21 3.06 0.50 19.84
N GLU A 22 3.13 1.82 19.85
CA GLU A 22 2.00 2.70 20.16
C GLU A 22 1.12 3.04 18.96
N VAL A 23 1.62 2.86 17.74
CA VAL A 23 0.92 3.23 16.49
C VAL A 23 -0.47 2.56 16.37
N PRO A 24 -0.64 1.26 16.64
CA PRO A 24 -1.97 0.62 16.53
C PRO A 24 -3.01 1.28 17.42
N LEU A 25 -2.63 1.73 18.61
CA LEU A 25 -3.54 2.41 19.54
C LEU A 25 -3.94 3.80 19.01
N VAL A 26 -2.96 4.56 18.50
CA VAL A 26 -3.19 5.89 17.90
C VAL A 26 -4.11 5.77 16.68
N MET A 27 -3.80 4.86 15.76
CA MET A 27 -4.62 4.62 14.57
C MET A 27 -6.04 4.16 14.92
N LYS A 28 -6.21 3.33 15.94
CA LYS A 28 -7.53 2.91 16.44
C LYS A 28 -8.33 4.08 17.05
N LYS A 29 -7.67 4.98 17.79
CA LYS A 29 -8.31 6.19 18.30
C LYS A 29 -8.77 7.09 17.16
N MET A 30 -7.91 7.30 16.16
CA MET A 30 -8.26 8.06 14.96
C MET A 30 -9.44 7.43 14.21
N ALA A 31 -9.55 6.12 14.09
CA ALA A 31 -10.64 5.45 13.39
C ALA A 31 -12.01 5.61 14.06
N LYS A 32 -12.08 5.90 15.35
CA LYS A 32 -13.34 5.99 16.11
C LYS A 32 -14.04 7.35 16.00
N ILE A 33 -13.35 8.42 15.62
CA ILE A 33 -13.87 9.79 15.63
C ILE A 33 -14.03 10.28 14.18
N ARG A 34 -15.22 10.22 13.59
CA ARG A 34 -15.46 10.41 12.15
C ARG A 34 -15.12 11.80 11.57
N THR A 35 -15.34 12.88 12.28
CA THR A 35 -15.22 14.26 11.75
C THR A 35 -13.90 14.99 12.12
N VAL A 36 -13.26 14.60 13.20
CA VAL A 36 -11.94 15.15 13.61
C VAL A 36 -10.79 14.43 12.91
N ASN A 37 -11.09 13.27 12.34
CA ASN A 37 -10.12 12.28 11.88
C ASN A 37 -9.34 12.66 10.64
N GLU A 38 -9.96 13.27 9.64
CA GLU A 38 -9.24 13.53 8.38
C GLU A 38 -8.11 14.54 8.61
N LYS A 39 -8.34 15.58 9.41
CA LYS A 39 -7.29 16.55 9.77
C LYS A 39 -6.20 15.95 10.65
N GLU A 40 -6.56 15.12 11.62
CA GLU A 40 -5.58 14.46 12.49
C GLU A 40 -4.80 13.38 11.75
N LYS A 41 -5.44 12.62 10.87
CA LYS A 41 -4.77 11.68 9.96
C LYS A 41 -3.80 12.40 9.05
N GLU A 42 -4.27 13.44 8.36
CA GLU A 42 -3.45 14.24 7.46
C GLU A 42 -2.24 14.81 8.18
N ARG A 43 -2.43 15.37 9.37
CA ARG A 43 -1.36 15.88 10.20
C ARG A 43 -0.37 14.79 10.62
N THR A 44 -0.88 13.62 11.01
CA THR A 44 -0.04 12.48 11.40
C THR A 44 0.79 11.99 10.22
N TYR A 45 0.17 11.80 9.05
CA TYR A 45 0.89 11.35 7.86
C TYR A 45 1.91 12.37 7.40
N SER A 46 1.59 13.68 7.41
CA SER A 46 2.53 14.75 7.06
C SER A 46 3.72 14.81 8.03
N PHE A 47 3.48 14.60 9.32
CA PHE A 47 4.55 14.50 10.30
C PHE A 47 5.50 13.33 9.98
N PHE A 48 4.97 12.12 9.80
CA PHE A 48 5.79 10.94 9.52
C PHE A 48 6.50 11.02 8.17
N GLU A 49 5.83 11.54 7.13
CA GLU A 49 6.45 11.82 5.83
C GLU A 49 7.70 12.71 6.01
N LYS A 50 7.54 13.84 6.70
CA LYS A 50 8.65 14.75 7.00
C LYS A 50 9.76 14.06 7.80
N GLN A 51 9.43 13.30 8.84
CA GLN A 51 10.43 12.66 9.69
C GLN A 51 11.17 11.53 8.95
N LEU A 52 10.50 10.77 8.08
CA LEU A 52 11.15 9.79 7.21
C LEU A 52 12.12 10.44 6.22
N LEU A 53 11.70 11.54 5.58
CA LEU A 53 12.57 12.31 4.67
C LEU A 53 13.82 12.83 5.36
N LEU A 54 13.69 13.27 6.62
CA LEU A 54 14.82 13.75 7.44
C LEU A 54 15.68 12.63 8.03
N GLY A 55 15.24 11.36 7.94
CA GLY A 55 15.94 10.23 8.57
C GLY A 55 15.84 10.21 10.10
N ASN A 56 14.81 10.84 10.68
CA ASN A 56 14.63 10.93 12.13
C ASN A 56 13.86 9.74 12.73
N VAL A 57 13.24 8.91 11.89
CA VAL A 57 12.49 7.73 12.35
C VAL A 57 13.47 6.59 12.58
N SER A 58 13.49 6.03 13.80
CA SER A 58 14.30 4.87 14.11
C SER A 58 13.77 3.64 13.38
N LEU A 59 14.59 3.09 12.48
CA LEU A 59 14.33 1.91 11.68
C LEU A 59 15.46 0.90 11.83
N GLY A 60 15.17 -0.38 11.60
CA GLY A 60 16.18 -1.42 11.60
C GLY A 60 17.14 -1.26 10.42
N GLU A 61 18.43 -1.46 10.66
CA GLU A 61 19.43 -1.55 9.58
C GLU A 61 19.40 -2.90 8.87
N LYS A 62 18.88 -3.91 9.57
CA LYS A 62 18.68 -5.28 9.09
C LYS A 62 17.46 -5.89 9.77
N GLY A 63 16.92 -6.94 9.17
CA GLY A 63 15.76 -7.65 9.71
C GLY A 63 15.43 -8.89 8.89
N LYS A 64 14.23 -9.42 9.06
CA LYS A 64 13.73 -10.56 8.27
C LYS A 64 13.66 -10.15 6.79
N ASP A 65 14.23 -10.99 5.94
CA ASP A 65 14.10 -10.88 4.50
C ASP A 65 12.78 -11.55 4.06
N PHE A 66 11.74 -10.73 3.85
CA PHE A 66 10.46 -11.23 3.37
C PHE A 66 10.51 -11.57 1.87
N ASP A 67 11.40 -10.96 1.10
CA ASP A 67 11.52 -11.19 -0.34
C ASP A 67 12.11 -12.56 -0.67
N ALA A 68 12.75 -13.23 0.31
CA ALA A 68 13.18 -14.62 0.17
C ALA A 68 12.01 -15.59 -0.11
N GLU A 69 10.76 -15.19 0.21
CA GLU A 69 9.55 -15.95 -0.09
C GLU A 69 8.93 -15.62 -1.46
N ARG A 70 9.58 -14.73 -2.26
CA ARG A 70 9.11 -14.34 -3.60
C ARG A 70 9.04 -15.55 -4.52
N LYS A 71 7.89 -15.71 -5.17
CA LYS A 71 7.60 -16.75 -6.16
C LYS A 71 7.58 -16.16 -7.56
N GLU A 72 7.52 -17.03 -8.57
CA GLU A 72 7.25 -16.62 -9.94
C GLU A 72 5.95 -15.80 -10.01
N ILE A 73 6.01 -14.68 -10.74
CA ILE A 73 4.85 -13.79 -10.89
C ILE A 73 3.87 -14.39 -11.86
N ASP A 74 2.71 -14.77 -11.38
CA ASP A 74 1.60 -15.34 -12.14
C ASP A 74 0.27 -14.58 -11.97
N THR A 75 0.28 -13.50 -11.19
CA THR A 75 -0.94 -12.80 -10.79
C THR A 75 -0.72 -11.28 -10.81
N ILE A 76 -1.73 -10.54 -11.27
CA ILE A 76 -1.80 -9.08 -11.15
C ILE A 76 -2.97 -8.72 -10.25
N VAL A 77 -2.75 -7.81 -9.31
CA VAL A 77 -3.82 -7.27 -8.46
C VAL A 77 -3.94 -5.76 -8.66
N ILE A 78 -5.15 -5.33 -9.03
CA ILE A 78 -5.47 -3.94 -9.30
C ILE A 78 -6.01 -3.27 -8.02
N HIS A 79 -5.51 -2.06 -7.76
CA HIS A 79 -5.85 -1.25 -6.58
C HIS A 79 -6.17 0.19 -6.95
N HIS A 80 -6.67 0.95 -5.98
CA HIS A 80 -6.65 2.42 -5.95
C HIS A 80 -6.08 2.91 -4.61
N THR A 81 -5.51 4.12 -4.59
CA THR A 81 -4.92 4.69 -3.37
C THR A 81 -5.99 5.09 -2.34
N HIS A 82 -7.24 5.25 -2.76
CA HIS A 82 -8.36 5.79 -1.97
C HIS A 82 -8.10 7.22 -1.46
N GLY A 83 -7.07 7.87 -1.94
CA GLY A 83 -6.72 9.25 -1.63
C GLY A 83 -7.08 10.20 -2.76
N ASP A 84 -6.88 11.49 -2.52
CA ASP A 84 -6.88 12.47 -3.60
C ASP A 84 -5.73 12.17 -4.56
N SER A 85 -5.86 12.60 -5.82
CA SER A 85 -4.81 12.42 -6.81
C SER A 85 -3.50 13.14 -6.43
N GLU A 86 -2.39 12.71 -7.03
CA GLU A 86 -1.05 13.27 -6.84
C GLU A 86 -0.39 12.91 -5.49
N MET A 87 -0.66 11.70 -5.01
CA MET A 87 0.03 11.18 -3.84
C MET A 87 1.53 11.05 -4.12
N THR A 88 2.37 11.73 -3.34
CA THR A 88 3.82 11.58 -3.44
C THR A 88 4.27 10.19 -3.00
N LYS A 89 5.40 9.71 -3.52
CA LYS A 89 5.98 8.42 -3.10
C LYS A 89 6.32 8.41 -1.61
N GLU A 90 6.82 9.54 -1.12
CA GLU A 90 7.16 9.77 0.27
C GLU A 90 5.92 9.69 1.17
N ARG A 91 4.83 10.32 0.72
CA ARG A 91 3.54 10.25 1.42
C ARG A 91 3.00 8.82 1.47
N LEU A 92 3.02 8.11 0.34
CA LEU A 92 2.60 6.72 0.26
C LEU A 92 3.43 5.85 1.23
N SER A 93 4.75 5.99 1.21
CA SER A 93 5.65 5.27 2.10
C SER A 93 5.35 5.54 3.58
N ALA A 94 5.14 6.79 3.97
CA ALA A 94 4.81 7.15 5.35
C ALA A 94 3.45 6.60 5.80
N MET A 95 2.45 6.65 4.92
CA MET A 95 1.14 6.09 5.21
C MET A 95 1.20 4.58 5.44
N GLU A 96 1.90 3.86 4.57
CA GLU A 96 1.96 2.41 4.67
C GLU A 96 2.89 1.93 5.78
N LEU A 97 3.92 2.70 6.14
CA LEU A 97 4.66 2.48 7.39
C LEU A 97 3.70 2.43 8.59
N LEU A 98 2.76 3.39 8.69
CA LEU A 98 1.82 3.47 9.80
C LEU A 98 0.66 2.48 9.71
N ARG A 99 0.20 2.15 8.49
CA ARG A 99 -1.00 1.33 8.28
C ARG A 99 -0.72 -0.16 8.19
N LEU A 100 0.45 -0.54 7.69
CA LEU A 100 0.83 -1.94 7.47
C LEU A 100 1.98 -2.37 8.38
N TYR A 101 3.14 -1.73 8.26
CA TYR A 101 4.36 -2.19 8.92
C TYR A 101 4.30 -2.02 10.43
N ALA A 102 3.97 -0.83 10.94
CA ALA A 102 3.92 -0.61 12.38
C ALA A 102 2.92 -1.54 13.10
N PRO A 103 1.66 -1.72 12.62
CA PRO A 103 0.75 -2.67 13.23
C PRO A 103 1.20 -4.13 13.13
N PHE A 104 1.81 -4.52 12.01
CA PHE A 104 2.30 -5.87 11.83
C PHE A 104 3.49 -6.18 12.77
N PHE A 105 4.48 -5.30 12.84
CA PHE A 105 5.62 -5.45 13.75
C PHE A 105 5.20 -5.40 15.23
N ALA A 106 4.19 -4.57 15.57
CA ALA A 106 3.65 -4.53 16.92
C ALA A 106 2.92 -5.83 17.30
N ASN A 107 2.25 -6.47 16.34
CA ASN A 107 1.45 -7.67 16.58
C ASN A 107 1.41 -8.57 15.33
N PRO A 108 2.48 -9.33 15.05
CA PRO A 108 2.55 -10.24 13.91
C PRO A 108 1.40 -11.24 13.92
N THR A 109 0.76 -11.40 12.77
CA THR A 109 -0.41 -12.29 12.59
C THR A 109 -0.03 -13.74 12.30
N TYR A 110 1.15 -13.95 11.70
CA TYR A 110 1.64 -15.28 11.35
C TYR A 110 2.60 -15.81 12.41
N GLU A 111 2.53 -17.11 12.67
CA GLU A 111 3.31 -17.73 13.74
C GLU A 111 4.83 -17.60 13.50
N GLY A 112 5.28 -17.81 12.27
CA GLY A 112 6.69 -17.68 11.88
C GLY A 112 7.23 -16.23 11.90
N ASP A 113 6.35 -15.24 12.07
CA ASP A 113 6.74 -13.83 12.11
C ASP A 113 6.74 -13.26 13.53
N LYS A 114 6.38 -14.04 14.54
CA LYS A 114 6.34 -13.57 15.94
C LYS A 114 7.69 -13.12 16.46
N GLU A 115 8.77 -13.62 15.91
CA GLU A 115 10.13 -13.23 16.24
C GLU A 115 10.46 -11.77 15.90
N ILE A 116 9.72 -11.14 14.96
CA ILE A 116 9.93 -9.72 14.62
C ILE A 116 9.33 -8.77 15.64
N LYS A 117 8.40 -9.25 16.49
CA LYS A 117 7.82 -8.44 17.55
C LYS A 117 8.91 -7.98 18.52
N GLY A 118 8.99 -6.66 18.70
CA GLY A 118 10.04 -6.06 19.55
C GLY A 118 11.36 -5.84 18.81
N GLN A 119 11.42 -6.06 17.50
CA GLN A 119 12.54 -5.68 16.66
C GLN A 119 12.25 -4.35 15.96
N PRO A 120 13.25 -3.51 15.67
CA PRO A 120 13.04 -2.31 14.86
C PRO A 120 12.42 -2.65 13.51
N ILE A 121 11.53 -1.79 13.02
CA ILE A 121 10.90 -2.01 11.70
C ILE A 121 11.96 -2.03 10.61
N PHE A 122 11.92 -3.05 9.78
CA PHE A 122 12.77 -3.22 8.62
C PHE A 122 11.91 -3.62 7.41
N SER A 123 11.97 -2.84 6.32
CA SER A 123 11.21 -3.15 5.10
C SER A 123 11.94 -4.10 4.16
N GLY A 124 13.28 -4.08 4.18
CA GLY A 124 14.11 -4.72 3.16
C GLY A 124 14.24 -3.91 1.86
N HIS A 125 13.35 -2.94 1.62
CA HIS A 125 13.29 -2.18 0.38
C HIS A 125 13.97 -0.82 0.52
N PHE A 126 14.86 -0.49 -0.42
CA PHE A 126 15.61 0.76 -0.39
C PHE A 126 15.50 1.51 -1.72
N ARG A 127 15.33 2.84 -1.65
CA ARG A 127 15.40 3.75 -2.80
C ARG A 127 16.32 4.92 -2.42
N GLN A 128 17.34 5.15 -3.22
CA GLN A 128 18.34 6.20 -2.96
C GLN A 128 18.95 6.14 -1.54
N GLY A 129 19.20 4.90 -1.06
CA GLY A 129 19.79 4.66 0.27
C GLY A 129 18.84 4.81 1.46
N LYS A 130 17.55 5.10 1.24
CA LYS A 130 16.53 5.20 2.29
C LYS A 130 15.56 4.03 2.22
N GLN A 131 15.14 3.52 3.37
CA GLN A 131 14.08 2.53 3.43
C GLN A 131 12.76 3.13 2.93
N VAL A 132 12.03 2.33 2.14
CA VAL A 132 10.69 2.65 1.65
C VAL A 132 9.70 1.57 2.07
N PHE A 133 8.43 1.93 2.18
CA PHE A 133 7.35 1.07 2.67
C PHE A 133 6.23 1.00 1.65
N TYR A 134 6.59 0.77 0.38
CA TYR A 134 5.60 0.68 -0.70
C TYR A 134 4.87 -0.66 -0.66
N PRO A 135 3.52 -0.65 -0.72
CA PRO A 135 2.77 -1.91 -0.84
C PRO A 135 2.60 -2.35 -2.29
N TYR A 136 2.81 -1.44 -3.27
CA TYR A 136 2.53 -1.66 -4.68
C TYR A 136 3.79 -1.65 -5.53
N HIS A 137 3.75 -2.35 -6.68
CA HIS A 137 4.84 -2.37 -7.65
C HIS A 137 4.78 -1.19 -8.61
N TRP A 138 3.57 -0.79 -9.01
CA TRP A 138 3.34 0.27 -9.97
C TRP A 138 2.24 1.21 -9.51
N ILE A 139 2.45 2.52 -9.71
CA ILE A 139 1.41 3.53 -9.55
C ILE A 139 1.12 4.17 -10.90
N ILE A 140 -0.17 4.26 -11.25
CA ILE A 140 -0.66 4.87 -12.48
C ILE A 140 -1.22 6.24 -12.12
N ARG A 141 -0.61 7.27 -12.69
CA ARG A 141 -1.02 8.65 -12.50
C ARG A 141 -2.20 9.01 -13.41
N LYS A 142 -2.91 10.09 -13.10
CA LYS A 142 -4.06 10.57 -13.88
C LYS A 142 -3.72 10.90 -15.35
N ASP A 143 -2.49 11.30 -15.62
CA ASP A 143 -2.00 11.57 -16.97
C ASP A 143 -1.58 10.31 -17.74
N GLY A 144 -1.74 9.12 -17.13
CA GLY A 144 -1.33 7.85 -17.69
C GLY A 144 0.14 7.50 -17.46
N THR A 145 0.89 8.30 -16.73
CA THR A 145 2.26 7.94 -16.35
C THR A 145 2.24 6.72 -15.42
N ALA A 146 3.00 5.66 -15.78
CA ALA A 146 3.25 4.51 -14.93
C ALA A 146 4.60 4.64 -14.24
N GLU A 147 4.61 4.73 -12.91
CA GLU A 147 5.82 4.83 -12.11
C GLU A 147 6.07 3.54 -11.33
N GLN A 148 7.29 3.02 -11.42
CA GLN A 148 7.70 1.86 -10.63
C GLN A 148 8.02 2.27 -9.18
N LEU A 149 7.45 1.53 -8.23
CA LEU A 149 7.67 1.69 -6.79
C LEU A 149 8.52 0.56 -6.23
N LEU A 150 8.11 -0.70 -6.49
CA LEU A 150 8.84 -1.91 -6.13
C LEU A 150 9.35 -2.62 -7.38
N PHE A 151 10.47 -3.31 -7.24
CA PHE A 151 10.97 -4.21 -8.29
C PHE A 151 10.22 -5.55 -8.26
N ASP A 152 10.28 -6.31 -9.35
CA ASP A 152 9.54 -7.56 -9.48
C ASP A 152 10.02 -8.66 -8.51
N ASN A 153 11.25 -8.57 -8.01
CA ASN A 153 11.79 -9.46 -6.98
C ASN A 153 11.45 -9.01 -5.54
N GLU A 154 10.82 -7.87 -5.35
CA GLU A 154 10.37 -7.36 -4.05
C GLU A 154 8.90 -7.74 -3.81
N ILE A 155 8.53 -8.05 -2.57
CA ILE A 155 7.15 -8.40 -2.20
C ILE A 155 6.40 -7.17 -1.67
N GLY A 156 5.37 -6.74 -2.41
CA GLY A 156 4.45 -5.72 -1.93
C GLY A 156 3.42 -6.28 -0.95
N TRP A 157 3.15 -5.60 0.14
CA TRP A 157 2.15 -6.02 1.15
C TRP A 157 0.79 -5.40 0.84
N HIS A 158 0.12 -5.86 -0.22
CA HIS A 158 -1.06 -5.18 -0.77
C HIS A 158 -2.36 -5.98 -0.72
N ALA A 159 -2.28 -7.34 -0.77
CA ALA A 159 -3.47 -8.15 -1.01
C ALA A 159 -4.21 -8.57 0.27
N GLY A 160 -3.61 -8.37 1.46
CA GLY A 160 -4.13 -8.92 2.71
C GLY A 160 -4.11 -10.46 2.75
N ASN A 161 -3.37 -11.07 1.82
CA ASN A 161 -3.15 -12.51 1.68
C ASN A 161 -1.68 -12.71 1.30
N TRP A 162 -0.90 -13.33 2.18
CA TRP A 162 0.54 -13.46 2.01
C TRP A 162 0.92 -14.30 0.78
N GLU A 163 0.24 -15.41 0.57
CA GLU A 163 0.48 -16.27 -0.60
C GLU A 163 0.27 -15.51 -1.93
N VAL A 164 -0.74 -14.63 -2.00
CA VAL A 164 -0.95 -13.77 -3.16
C VAL A 164 0.13 -12.71 -3.25
N ASN A 165 0.53 -12.07 -2.14
CA ASN A 165 1.62 -11.10 -2.15
C ASN A 165 2.92 -11.70 -2.72
N CYS A 166 3.26 -12.93 -2.34
CA CYS A 166 4.49 -13.61 -2.79
C CYS A 166 4.56 -13.84 -4.31
N ARG A 167 3.44 -13.95 -5.02
CA ARG A 167 3.39 -14.31 -6.43
C ARG A 167 2.71 -13.28 -7.34
N SER A 168 2.38 -12.12 -6.83
CA SER A 168 1.68 -11.10 -7.61
C SER A 168 2.48 -9.82 -7.76
N VAL A 169 2.13 -9.05 -8.78
CA VAL A 169 2.43 -7.63 -8.87
C VAL A 169 1.17 -6.84 -8.58
N ALA A 170 1.33 -5.72 -7.89
CA ALA A 170 0.25 -4.79 -7.59
C ALA A 170 0.36 -3.54 -8.44
N ILE A 171 -0.73 -3.19 -9.13
CA ILE A 171 -0.87 -1.96 -9.89
C ILE A 171 -1.92 -1.10 -9.20
N VAL A 172 -1.56 0.10 -8.77
CA VAL A 172 -2.46 1.01 -8.08
C VAL A 172 -2.74 2.26 -8.90
N PHE A 173 -4.01 2.63 -9.03
CA PHE A 173 -4.42 3.92 -9.57
C PHE A 173 -4.29 5.02 -8.51
N ASP A 174 -3.69 6.15 -8.86
CA ASP A 174 -3.48 7.29 -7.97
C ASP A 174 -4.71 8.20 -7.88
N ASN A 175 -5.76 7.69 -7.29
CA ASN A 175 -6.99 8.42 -7.00
C ASN A 175 -7.95 7.57 -6.15
N ASN A 176 -9.08 8.18 -5.75
CA ASN A 176 -10.22 7.48 -5.17
C ASN A 176 -11.20 7.06 -6.29
N TYR A 177 -11.22 5.77 -6.60
CA TYR A 177 -12.14 5.16 -7.57
C TYR A 177 -13.26 4.34 -6.90
N GLU A 178 -13.57 4.58 -5.63
CA GLU A 178 -14.61 3.83 -4.88
C GLU A 178 -15.92 3.72 -5.68
N ASN A 179 -16.38 4.83 -6.27
CA ASN A 179 -17.65 4.91 -7.00
C ASN A 179 -17.49 5.50 -8.42
N SER A 180 -16.31 5.37 -8.99
CA SER A 180 -16.01 5.87 -10.34
C SER A 180 -15.13 4.90 -11.11
N VAL A 181 -14.92 5.18 -12.39
CA VAL A 181 -14.10 4.39 -13.30
C VAL A 181 -12.84 5.19 -13.62
N PRO A 182 -11.65 4.57 -13.68
CA PRO A 182 -10.45 5.22 -14.19
C PRO A 182 -10.66 5.75 -15.62
N SER A 183 -10.00 6.85 -15.94
CA SER A 183 -10.09 7.43 -17.28
C SER A 183 -9.51 6.48 -18.35
N LYS A 184 -9.86 6.73 -19.61
CA LYS A 184 -9.31 5.94 -20.73
C LYS A 184 -7.77 5.99 -20.76
N ILE A 185 -7.17 7.15 -20.45
CA ILE A 185 -5.70 7.33 -20.43
C ILE A 185 -5.06 6.44 -19.37
N GLU A 186 -5.66 6.36 -18.19
CA GLU A 186 -5.17 5.50 -17.11
C GLU A 186 -5.35 4.01 -17.44
N LEU A 187 -6.49 3.63 -18.02
CA LEU A 187 -6.72 2.24 -18.45
C LEU A 187 -5.77 1.84 -19.57
N ASP A 188 -5.56 2.70 -20.57
CA ASP A 188 -4.59 2.47 -21.66
C ASP A 188 -3.15 2.30 -21.10
N ALA A 189 -2.80 3.06 -20.06
CA ALA A 189 -1.49 2.94 -19.40
C ALA A 189 -1.32 1.58 -18.70
N VAL A 190 -2.35 1.10 -17.98
CA VAL A 190 -2.35 -0.25 -17.38
C VAL A 190 -2.23 -1.33 -18.45
N VAL A 191 -3.02 -1.23 -19.53
CA VAL A 191 -2.97 -2.19 -20.65
C VAL A 191 -1.56 -2.23 -21.27
N LYS A 192 -0.97 -1.06 -21.54
CA LYS A 192 0.38 -0.95 -22.06
C LYS A 192 1.39 -1.60 -21.11
N LEU A 193 1.34 -1.28 -19.83
CA LEU A 193 2.22 -1.84 -18.81
C LEU A 193 2.14 -3.37 -18.76
N ILE A 194 0.91 -3.93 -18.75
CA ILE A 194 0.70 -5.37 -18.72
C ILE A 194 1.25 -6.04 -19.99
N LYS A 195 0.97 -5.48 -21.16
CA LYS A 195 1.47 -6.03 -22.44
C LYS A 195 3.00 -6.01 -22.56
N GLU A 196 3.64 -4.96 -22.03
CA GLU A 196 5.09 -4.80 -22.14
C GLU A 196 5.86 -5.63 -21.11
N LYS A 197 5.35 -5.76 -19.89
CA LYS A 197 6.10 -6.38 -18.79
C LYS A 197 5.54 -7.70 -18.28
N TYR A 198 4.24 -7.95 -18.44
CA TYR A 198 3.53 -9.07 -17.84
C TYR A 198 2.64 -9.82 -18.84
N SER A 199 3.06 -9.84 -20.12
CA SER A 199 2.31 -10.48 -21.22
C SER A 199 2.12 -11.99 -21.06
N ASN A 200 2.90 -12.63 -20.19
CA ASN A 200 2.77 -14.04 -19.85
C ASN A 200 1.66 -14.33 -18.82
N ILE A 201 1.11 -13.30 -18.17
CA ILE A 201 0.05 -13.48 -17.18
C ILE A 201 -1.30 -13.59 -17.90
N LEU A 202 -2.03 -14.64 -17.61
CA LEU A 202 -3.33 -14.89 -18.20
C LEU A 202 -4.38 -13.89 -17.69
N LYS A 203 -5.36 -13.56 -18.53
CA LYS A 203 -6.42 -12.58 -18.17
C LYS A 203 -7.23 -13.00 -16.95
N ASP A 204 -7.44 -14.28 -16.71
CA ASP A 204 -8.13 -14.82 -15.54
C ASP A 204 -7.29 -14.76 -14.25
N ARG A 205 -6.01 -14.36 -14.37
CA ARG A 205 -5.10 -14.10 -13.25
C ARG A 205 -4.98 -12.61 -12.91
N ILE A 206 -5.82 -11.76 -13.49
CA ILE A 206 -5.91 -10.34 -13.18
C ILE A 206 -7.13 -10.09 -12.29
N PHE A 207 -6.87 -9.69 -11.05
CA PHE A 207 -7.87 -9.52 -10.00
C PHE A 207 -7.92 -8.07 -9.52
N GLY A 208 -9.08 -7.64 -9.02
CA GLY A 208 -9.15 -6.51 -8.10
C GLY A 208 -8.87 -6.96 -6.67
N HIS A 209 -8.41 -6.07 -5.82
CA HIS A 209 -8.13 -6.40 -4.41
C HIS A 209 -9.36 -7.04 -3.72
N ARG A 210 -10.59 -6.57 -4.01
CA ARG A 210 -11.85 -7.13 -3.48
C ARG A 210 -12.09 -8.59 -3.83
N GLU A 211 -11.48 -9.11 -4.88
CA GLU A 211 -11.61 -10.52 -5.27
C GLU A 211 -10.66 -11.42 -4.46
N ILE A 212 -9.61 -10.84 -3.87
CA ILE A 212 -8.66 -11.54 -3.00
C ILE A 212 -9.05 -11.36 -1.53
N ASN A 213 -9.50 -10.16 -1.15
CA ASN A 213 -9.88 -9.82 0.20
C ASN A 213 -11.30 -9.22 0.20
N VAL A 214 -12.28 -10.01 0.61
CA VAL A 214 -13.70 -9.63 0.64
C VAL A 214 -14.05 -8.51 1.64
N LYS A 215 -13.09 -8.07 2.47
CA LYS A 215 -13.28 -6.98 3.44
C LYS A 215 -13.07 -5.60 2.82
N THR A 216 -12.75 -5.51 1.55
CA THR A 216 -12.51 -4.24 0.84
C THR A 216 -13.34 -4.16 -0.43
N THR A 217 -13.63 -2.94 -0.86
CA THR A 217 -14.27 -2.63 -2.15
C THR A 217 -13.24 -2.27 -3.23
N CYS A 218 -11.97 -2.13 -2.86
CA CYS A 218 -10.86 -1.79 -3.75
C CYS A 218 -10.73 -2.77 -4.94
N PRO A 219 -10.58 -2.31 -6.18
CA PRO A 219 -10.29 -0.93 -6.58
C PRO A 219 -11.53 -0.05 -6.77
N SER A 220 -12.77 -0.58 -6.75
CA SER A 220 -14.01 0.16 -6.96
C SER A 220 -15.23 -0.71 -6.69
N ASN A 221 -16.34 -0.10 -6.28
CA ASN A 221 -17.66 -0.74 -6.31
C ASN A 221 -18.11 -1.09 -7.74
N LEU A 222 -17.58 -0.38 -8.74
CA LEU A 222 -17.90 -0.57 -10.16
C LEU A 222 -16.89 -1.49 -10.88
N PHE A 223 -15.99 -2.18 -10.15
CA PHE A 223 -14.96 -3.01 -10.77
C PHE A 223 -15.54 -4.27 -11.41
N LEU A 224 -16.38 -4.98 -10.67
CA LEU A 224 -17.02 -6.22 -11.14
C LEU A 224 -18.40 -5.93 -11.75
N SER A 225 -18.79 -6.76 -12.71
CA SER A 225 -20.15 -6.74 -13.23
C SER A 225 -21.13 -7.20 -12.16
N GLU A 226 -22.22 -6.46 -12.00
CA GLU A 226 -23.38 -6.81 -11.17
C GLU A 226 -24.62 -6.91 -12.06
N GLU A 227 -25.70 -7.49 -11.55
CA GLU A 227 -26.93 -7.70 -12.31
C GLU A 227 -27.41 -6.40 -12.98
N GLY A 228 -27.36 -6.36 -14.32
CA GLY A 228 -27.75 -5.20 -15.14
C GLY A 228 -26.69 -4.10 -15.30
N LYS A 229 -25.44 -4.29 -14.82
CA LYS A 229 -24.34 -3.33 -15.00
C LYS A 229 -23.02 -4.03 -15.29
N ASN A 230 -22.35 -3.63 -16.38
CA ASN A 230 -21.02 -4.13 -16.70
C ASN A 230 -19.97 -3.45 -15.80
N GLY A 231 -19.14 -4.25 -15.17
CA GLY A 231 -17.97 -3.75 -14.44
C GLY A 231 -16.85 -3.31 -15.39
N TRP A 232 -16.04 -2.35 -14.97
CA TRP A 232 -14.93 -1.89 -15.80
C TRP A 232 -13.76 -2.90 -15.91
N LYS A 233 -13.73 -3.96 -15.08
CA LYS A 233 -12.81 -5.08 -15.24
C LYS A 233 -12.91 -5.73 -16.62
N GLU A 234 -14.14 -5.99 -17.10
CA GLU A 234 -14.35 -6.57 -18.42
C GLU A 234 -13.81 -5.67 -19.53
N GLY A 235 -14.05 -4.36 -19.42
CA GLY A 235 -13.49 -3.37 -20.33
C GLY A 235 -11.95 -3.42 -20.38
N LEU A 236 -11.30 -3.47 -19.19
CA LEU A 236 -9.86 -3.62 -19.10
C LEU A 236 -9.35 -4.92 -19.74
N LEU A 237 -9.98 -6.06 -19.44
CA LEU A 237 -9.59 -7.37 -19.98
C LEU A 237 -9.79 -7.47 -21.50
N ASN A 238 -10.78 -6.78 -22.07
CA ASN A 238 -11.03 -6.75 -23.52
C ASN A 238 -9.97 -5.92 -24.27
N LEU A 239 -9.28 -4.98 -23.60
CA LEU A 239 -8.18 -4.21 -24.18
C LEU A 239 -6.84 -4.95 -24.14
N LEU A 240 -6.68 -5.98 -23.33
CA LEU A 240 -5.54 -6.89 -23.26
C LEU A 240 -5.63 -7.98 -24.35
#